data_112b7d28d82e1af8e48ff7824494414f
#
_entry.id   112b7d28d82e1af8e48ff7824494414f
#
_cell.length_a   1.000
_cell.length_b   1.000
_cell.length_c   1.000
_cell.angle_alpha   90.00
_cell.angle_beta   90.00
_cell.angle_gamma   90.00
#
_symmetry.space_group_name_H-M   'P 1'
#
loop_
_entity.id
_entity.type
_entity.pdbx_description
1 polymer ?
#
loop_
_entity_poly.entity_id
_entity_poly.type
_entity_poly.pdbx_seq_one_letter_code
_entity_poly.pdbx_strand_id
1 'polypeptide(L)'
;MILTAGALAITATAPAVAAPVDNPTIDPVGYNIVNGVQDQEHPITVADITKDTGSSSTPSSLGTHPILEQDNVEEKIIEGDSRTQVTTTTEAPFRWVGLITYTTQAGGTGRCTGSLVAADTVVTAGHCLNKNGSNITFTPGQNGADKRFRTAKASQVWYDKTGSAAGHDWGVIKLETPIGSDVGWFGMRTPEPGSLNGSFATVIGYPGDKPFGTMWKGRNKILKANKLQAHYSADTSDGESGASIVDDTAIIYGIHTSGTNQQNWGTLLTGELFNTIVNISKREVAG
;
A
#
# COMPACT_ATOMS: atom_id res chain seq x y z
N MET A 1 -78.07 0.90 15.80
CA MET A 1 -76.99 1.56 15.11
C MET A 1 -75.70 0.98 15.69
N ILE A 2 -75.10 -0.01 15.02
CA ILE A 2 -73.95 -0.76 15.48
C ILE A 2 -72.73 -0.23 14.71
N LEU A 3 -71.80 0.42 15.38
CA LEU A 3 -70.51 0.82 14.81
C LEU A 3 -69.55 -0.36 14.84
N THR A 4 -69.10 -0.84 13.69
CA THR A 4 -68.03 -1.79 13.55
C THR A 4 -66.69 -1.03 13.41
N ALA A 5 -65.79 -1.19 14.36
CA ALA A 5 -64.44 -0.66 14.30
C ALA A 5 -63.57 -1.61 13.41
N GLY A 6 -63.09 -1.10 12.29
CA GLY A 6 -62.15 -1.77 11.43
C GLY A 6 -60.73 -1.64 11.98
N ALA A 7 -60.10 -2.74 12.29
CA ALA A 7 -58.66 -2.75 12.67
C ALA A 7 -57.78 -2.68 11.40
N LEU A 8 -56.98 -1.64 11.29
CA LEU A 8 -55.96 -1.47 10.24
C LEU A 8 -54.71 -2.28 10.63
N ALA A 9 -54.44 -3.38 9.94
CA ALA A 9 -53.21 -4.13 10.13
C ALA A 9 -52.06 -3.45 9.45
N ILE A 10 -51.08 -2.92 10.22
CA ILE A 10 -49.83 -2.39 9.73
C ILE A 10 -48.89 -3.58 9.53
N THR A 11 -48.64 -3.99 8.30
CA THR A 11 -47.59 -4.94 7.97
C THR A 11 -46.24 -4.24 7.97
N ALA A 12 -45.46 -4.51 9.02
CA ALA A 12 -44.04 -4.10 9.05
C ALA A 12 -43.25 -4.94 8.04
N THR A 13 -42.81 -4.33 6.96
CA THR A 13 -41.81 -4.94 6.06
C THR A 13 -40.47 -4.94 6.78
N ALA A 14 -39.90 -6.14 7.03
CA ALA A 14 -38.55 -6.27 7.52
C ALA A 14 -37.57 -5.60 6.54
N PRO A 15 -36.52 -4.89 7.02
CA PRO A 15 -35.51 -4.35 6.13
C PRO A 15 -34.86 -5.48 5.33
N ALA A 16 -34.75 -5.30 4.03
CA ALA A 16 -34.04 -6.21 3.16
C ALA A 16 -32.59 -6.34 3.65
N VAL A 17 -32.19 -7.55 4.02
CA VAL A 17 -30.78 -7.85 4.27
C VAL A 17 -30.04 -7.57 2.96
N ALA A 18 -29.15 -6.58 2.98
CA ALA A 18 -28.31 -6.29 1.85
C ALA A 18 -27.56 -7.57 1.45
N ALA A 19 -27.62 -7.92 0.16
CA ALA A 19 -26.88 -9.06 -0.38
C ALA A 19 -25.41 -8.92 0.00
N PRO A 20 -24.70 -10.03 0.31
CA PRO A 20 -23.27 -9.99 0.57
C PRO A 20 -22.60 -9.32 -0.63
N VAL A 21 -21.86 -8.28 -0.34
CA VAL A 21 -21.17 -7.51 -1.37
C VAL A 21 -19.96 -8.33 -1.74
N ASP A 22 -19.95 -8.88 -2.96
CA ASP A 22 -18.79 -9.57 -3.52
C ASP A 22 -17.56 -8.70 -3.38
N ASN A 23 -16.67 -9.05 -2.43
CA ASN A 23 -15.31 -8.56 -2.45
C ASN A 23 -14.64 -9.24 -3.65
N PRO A 24 -13.87 -8.53 -4.47
CA PRO A 24 -13.12 -9.14 -5.53
C PRO A 24 -12.19 -10.18 -4.92
N THR A 25 -12.31 -11.41 -5.37
CA THR A 25 -11.42 -12.48 -4.94
C THR A 25 -10.03 -12.18 -5.50
N ILE A 26 -9.06 -11.91 -4.63
CA ILE A 26 -7.66 -11.79 -5.02
C ILE A 26 -7.09 -13.20 -5.30
N ASP A 27 -6.14 -13.31 -6.24
CA ASP A 27 -5.43 -14.55 -6.59
C ASP A 27 -3.91 -14.42 -6.32
N PRO A 28 -3.48 -14.47 -5.04
CA PRO A 28 -2.09 -14.30 -4.67
C PRO A 28 -1.20 -15.43 -5.17
N VAL A 29 -0.01 -15.10 -5.61
CA VAL A 29 1.07 -16.04 -5.90
C VAL A 29 2.37 -15.50 -5.31
N GLY A 30 3.18 -16.41 -4.75
CA GLY A 30 4.50 -16.09 -4.22
C GLY A 30 5.60 -16.83 -4.98
N TYR A 31 6.80 -16.27 -4.95
CA TYR A 31 8.00 -16.88 -5.51
C TYR A 31 9.18 -16.63 -4.59
N ASN A 32 9.99 -17.68 -4.37
CA ASN A 32 11.30 -17.50 -3.75
C ASN A 32 12.25 -16.76 -4.71
N ILE A 33 13.17 -15.99 -4.16
CA ILE A 33 14.25 -15.39 -4.92
C ILE A 33 15.48 -16.28 -4.78
N VAL A 34 15.87 -16.92 -5.86
CA VAL A 34 17.05 -17.80 -5.94
C VAL A 34 18.09 -17.13 -6.84
N ASN A 35 19.29 -16.88 -6.31
CA ASN A 35 20.35 -16.15 -7.03
C ASN A 35 19.90 -14.80 -7.62
N GLY A 36 19.02 -14.10 -6.89
CA GLY A 36 18.48 -12.81 -7.30
C GLY A 36 17.32 -12.86 -8.30
N VAL A 37 16.84 -14.03 -8.69
CA VAL A 37 15.78 -14.25 -9.70
C VAL A 37 14.57 -14.93 -9.05
N GLN A 38 13.37 -14.58 -9.48
CA GLN A 38 12.14 -15.27 -9.05
C GLN A 38 12.12 -16.71 -9.57
N ASP A 39 11.94 -17.68 -8.69
CA ASP A 39 11.79 -19.10 -9.03
C ASP A 39 10.37 -19.36 -9.57
N GLN A 40 10.18 -19.09 -10.85
CA GLN A 40 8.89 -19.26 -11.55
C GLN A 40 8.47 -20.74 -11.69
N GLU A 41 9.40 -21.67 -11.54
CA GLU A 41 9.13 -23.11 -11.67
C GLU A 41 8.46 -23.67 -10.41
N HIS A 42 8.70 -23.05 -9.25
CA HIS A 42 8.16 -23.49 -7.96
C HIS A 42 7.37 -22.36 -7.27
N PRO A 43 6.16 -22.02 -7.77
CA PRO A 43 5.33 -21.00 -7.15
C PRO A 43 4.88 -21.43 -5.75
N ILE A 44 4.90 -20.49 -4.82
CA ILE A 44 4.38 -20.68 -3.47
C ILE A 44 2.86 -20.46 -3.54
N THR A 45 2.09 -21.50 -3.27
CA THR A 45 0.63 -21.43 -3.28
C THR A 45 0.06 -20.98 -1.93
N VAL A 46 -1.14 -20.44 -2.00
CA VAL A 46 -1.79 -19.65 -0.93
C VAL A 46 -2.68 -20.47 -0.01
N ALA A 47 -2.65 -21.81 -0.07
CA ALA A 47 -3.57 -22.67 0.71
C ALA A 47 -3.67 -22.31 2.22
N ASP A 48 -2.71 -21.54 2.75
CA ASP A 48 -2.64 -21.16 4.17
C ASP A 48 -2.89 -19.67 4.47
N ILE A 49 -3.25 -18.84 3.45
CA ILE A 49 -3.42 -17.37 3.64
C ILE A 49 -4.88 -16.98 3.99
N THR A 50 -5.74 -17.92 4.31
CA THR A 50 -7.17 -17.65 4.53
C THR A 50 -7.54 -17.36 5.98
N LYS A 51 -6.58 -17.28 6.92
CA LYS A 51 -6.90 -16.94 8.31
C LYS A 51 -7.32 -15.49 8.44
N ASP A 52 -8.50 -15.26 8.98
CA ASP A 52 -8.90 -13.94 9.44
C ASP A 52 -7.95 -13.44 10.54
N THR A 53 -7.31 -12.30 10.31
CA THR A 53 -6.35 -11.67 11.22
C THR A 53 -6.85 -10.32 11.74
N GLY A 54 -8.10 -9.95 11.38
CA GLY A 54 -8.69 -8.68 11.73
C GLY A 54 -8.65 -7.65 10.59
N SER A 55 -8.87 -6.39 10.90
CA SER A 55 -8.99 -5.29 9.94
C SER A 55 -7.99 -4.14 10.17
N SER A 56 -7.15 -4.25 11.19
CA SER A 56 -6.13 -3.23 11.50
C SER A 56 -4.91 -3.84 12.20
N SER A 57 -3.77 -3.21 12.03
CA SER A 57 -2.53 -3.48 12.76
C SER A 57 -1.93 -2.16 13.26
N THR A 58 -1.15 -2.23 14.32
CA THR A 58 -0.47 -1.06 14.90
C THR A 58 0.91 -0.87 14.28
N PRO A 59 1.40 0.38 14.18
CA PRO A 59 2.78 0.65 13.85
C PRO A 59 3.72 0.07 14.93
N SER A 60 4.99 -0.11 14.56
CA SER A 60 6.00 -0.49 15.53
C SER A 60 6.16 0.55 16.64
N SER A 61 6.53 0.11 17.84
CA SER A 61 6.78 1.00 18.98
C SER A 61 8.10 1.80 18.88
N LEU A 62 8.86 1.61 17.81
CA LEU A 62 10.14 2.26 17.60
C LEU A 62 9.96 3.70 17.10
N GLY A 63 9.82 4.64 18.03
CA GLY A 63 9.77 6.07 17.79
C GLY A 63 8.38 6.69 18.03
N THR A 64 8.38 7.98 18.36
CA THR A 64 7.16 8.79 18.35
C THR A 64 6.73 8.99 16.89
N HIS A 65 5.46 8.75 16.60
CA HIS A 65 4.89 9.07 15.29
C HIS A 65 4.68 10.58 15.24
N PRO A 66 5.42 11.34 14.43
CA PRO A 66 4.96 12.67 14.12
C PRO A 66 3.62 12.49 13.40
N ILE A 67 2.57 13.10 13.91
CA ILE A 67 1.39 13.40 13.10
C ILE A 67 1.97 14.06 11.86
N LEU A 68 1.66 13.51 10.67
CA LEU A 68 2.04 14.15 9.41
C LEU A 68 1.41 15.54 9.49
N GLU A 69 2.25 16.57 9.79
CA GLU A 69 1.77 17.92 10.03
C GLU A 69 0.82 18.28 8.91
N GLN A 70 -0.35 18.76 9.29
CA GLN A 70 -1.26 19.38 8.37
C GLN A 70 -0.54 20.62 7.85
N ASP A 71 0.17 20.49 6.74
CA ASP A 71 0.46 21.64 5.93
C ASP A 71 -0.91 22.28 5.68
N ASN A 72 -1.13 23.51 6.16
CA ASN A 72 -2.32 24.29 5.87
C ASN A 72 -2.33 24.56 4.35
N VAL A 73 -2.71 23.55 3.59
CA VAL A 73 -2.90 23.66 2.15
C VAL A 73 -4.26 24.28 1.98
N GLU A 74 -4.30 25.62 1.85
CA GLU A 74 -5.45 26.29 1.28
C GLU A 74 -5.83 25.57 -0.01
N GLU A 75 -7.13 25.39 -0.24
CA GLU A 75 -7.69 24.82 -1.46
C GLU A 75 -7.25 25.65 -2.67
N LYS A 76 -6.08 25.35 -3.21
CA LYS A 76 -5.68 25.81 -4.52
C LYS A 76 -5.66 24.61 -5.45
N ILE A 77 -6.47 24.67 -6.50
CA ILE A 77 -6.23 23.93 -7.73
C ILE A 77 -4.85 24.40 -8.20
N ILE A 78 -3.83 23.58 -7.91
CA ILE A 78 -2.45 23.98 -8.15
C ILE A 78 -2.12 23.60 -9.59
N GLU A 79 -2.04 24.59 -10.44
CA GLU A 79 -1.22 24.51 -11.65
C GLU A 79 0.25 24.50 -11.21
N GLY A 80 0.81 23.32 -10.94
CA GLY A 80 2.20 23.13 -10.51
C GLY A 80 2.37 21.93 -9.58
N ASP A 81 3.60 21.47 -9.47
CA ASP A 81 3.98 20.36 -8.59
C ASP A 81 3.89 20.79 -7.12
N SER A 82 2.96 20.19 -6.38
CA SER A 82 2.70 20.47 -4.95
C SER A 82 3.47 19.57 -4.00
N ARG A 83 4.30 18.64 -4.52
CA ARG A 83 5.08 17.74 -3.68
C ARG A 83 6.19 18.50 -2.94
N THR A 84 6.43 18.08 -1.70
CA THR A 84 7.54 18.60 -0.86
C THR A 84 8.59 17.53 -0.65
N GLN A 85 9.87 17.92 -0.70
CA GLN A 85 10.97 16.99 -0.42
C GLN A 85 11.02 16.68 1.06
N VAL A 86 11.11 15.39 1.39
CA VAL A 86 11.35 14.91 2.75
C VAL A 86 12.86 14.87 2.99
N THR A 87 13.36 15.72 3.87
CA THR A 87 14.79 15.78 4.22
C THR A 87 15.13 14.99 5.49
N THR A 88 14.15 14.79 6.37
CA THR A 88 14.27 14.04 7.64
C THR A 88 13.97 12.54 7.46
N THR A 89 14.56 11.93 6.42
CA THR A 89 14.26 10.53 6.05
C THR A 89 14.67 9.50 7.09
N THR A 90 15.43 9.88 8.12
CA THR A 90 15.84 9.02 9.24
C THR A 90 14.83 8.99 10.39
N GLU A 91 13.80 9.82 10.33
CA GLU A 91 12.75 9.91 11.34
C GLU A 91 11.54 9.06 10.95
N ALA A 92 10.79 8.54 11.93
CA ALA A 92 9.50 7.92 11.68
C ALA A 92 8.48 9.02 11.26
N PRO A 93 7.56 8.73 10.34
CA PRO A 93 7.38 7.46 9.63
C PRO A 93 8.24 7.33 8.36
N PHE A 94 8.99 8.37 7.97
CA PHE A 94 9.70 8.43 6.70
C PHE A 94 10.75 7.32 6.53
N ARG A 95 11.45 6.94 7.62
CA ARG A 95 12.42 5.85 7.59
C ARG A 95 11.80 4.47 7.32
N TRP A 96 10.48 4.34 7.35
CA TRP A 96 9.76 3.11 7.01
C TRP A 96 9.42 3.01 5.52
N VAL A 97 9.53 4.14 4.79
CA VAL A 97 9.41 4.18 3.34
C VAL A 97 10.77 3.97 2.71
N GLY A 98 10.86 3.14 1.68
CA GLY A 98 12.14 2.83 1.04
C GLY A 98 12.07 2.79 -0.47
N LEU A 99 13.22 3.07 -1.08
CA LEU A 99 13.42 2.91 -2.52
C LEU A 99 13.59 1.42 -2.83
N ILE A 100 12.75 0.90 -3.70
CA ILE A 100 12.93 -0.41 -4.32
C ILE A 100 13.71 -0.22 -5.62
N THR A 101 14.78 -0.99 -5.81
CA THR A 101 15.49 -1.08 -7.09
C THR A 101 15.58 -2.53 -7.54
N TYR A 102 15.56 -2.73 -8.86
CA TYR A 102 15.67 -4.05 -9.47
C TYR A 102 16.32 -3.95 -10.85
N THR A 103 16.91 -5.05 -11.31
CA THR A 103 17.40 -5.17 -12.69
C THR A 103 16.25 -5.57 -13.60
N THR A 104 15.96 -4.78 -14.63
CA THR A 104 14.94 -5.09 -15.63
C THR A 104 15.41 -6.20 -16.57
N GLN A 105 14.49 -6.86 -17.27
CA GLN A 105 14.84 -7.87 -18.29
C GLN A 105 15.76 -7.33 -19.39
N ALA A 106 15.70 -6.03 -19.68
CA ALA A 106 16.59 -5.36 -20.64
C ALA A 106 17.96 -5.00 -20.05
N GLY A 107 18.25 -5.37 -18.79
CA GLY A 107 19.51 -5.08 -18.10
C GLY A 107 19.62 -3.68 -17.48
N GLY A 108 18.59 -2.85 -17.61
CA GLY A 108 18.53 -1.53 -16.97
C GLY A 108 18.10 -1.61 -15.50
N THR A 109 18.14 -0.47 -14.80
CA THR A 109 17.65 -0.35 -13.42
C THR A 109 16.21 0.16 -13.42
N GLY A 110 15.30 -0.65 -12.90
CA GLY A 110 13.95 -0.24 -12.55
C GLY A 110 13.88 0.26 -11.11
N ARG A 111 12.85 1.06 -10.80
CA ARG A 111 12.61 1.56 -9.45
C ARG A 111 11.11 1.61 -9.13
N CYS A 112 10.82 1.43 -7.88
CA CYS A 112 9.51 1.59 -7.24
C CYS A 112 9.70 2.11 -5.82
N THR A 113 8.60 2.37 -5.16
CA THR A 113 8.56 2.68 -3.73
C THR A 113 7.94 1.50 -2.97
N GLY A 114 8.34 1.31 -1.73
CA GLY A 114 7.69 0.37 -0.83
C GLY A 114 7.69 0.89 0.61
N SER A 115 6.89 0.25 1.45
CA SER A 115 6.79 0.60 2.87
C SER A 115 6.84 -0.64 3.75
N LEU A 116 7.64 -0.59 4.82
CA LEU A 116 7.70 -1.64 5.83
C LEU A 116 6.38 -1.73 6.59
N VAL A 117 5.84 -2.91 6.73
CA VAL A 117 4.62 -3.24 7.50
C VAL A 117 4.87 -4.31 8.57
N ALA A 118 6.06 -4.89 8.57
CA ALA A 118 6.59 -5.77 9.60
C ALA A 118 8.13 -5.76 9.57
N ALA A 119 8.77 -6.52 10.43
CA ALA A 119 10.23 -6.55 10.55
C ALA A 119 10.96 -6.86 9.22
N ASP A 120 10.39 -7.74 8.40
CA ASP A 120 10.97 -8.22 7.14
C ASP A 120 10.02 -8.09 5.95
N THR A 121 8.92 -7.34 6.08
CA THR A 121 7.85 -7.31 5.10
C THR A 121 7.60 -5.91 4.59
N VAL A 122 7.65 -5.76 3.27
CA VAL A 122 7.42 -4.51 2.53
C VAL A 122 6.20 -4.67 1.65
N VAL A 123 5.28 -3.70 1.67
CA VAL A 123 4.19 -3.58 0.70
C VAL A 123 4.60 -2.66 -0.44
N THR A 124 4.15 -2.98 -1.65
CA THR A 124 4.41 -2.23 -2.88
C THR A 124 3.30 -2.49 -3.91
N ALA A 125 3.41 -1.98 -5.13
CA ALA A 125 2.51 -2.32 -6.23
C ALA A 125 2.89 -3.66 -6.89
N GLY A 126 1.88 -4.41 -7.34
CA GLY A 126 2.09 -5.70 -7.99
C GLY A 126 2.90 -5.60 -9.27
N HIS A 127 2.65 -4.54 -10.07
CA HIS A 127 3.38 -4.31 -11.32
C HIS A 127 4.88 -4.01 -11.13
N CYS A 128 5.33 -3.72 -9.91
CA CYS A 128 6.75 -3.60 -9.56
C CYS A 128 7.44 -4.98 -9.48
N LEU A 129 6.67 -6.04 -9.25
CA LEU A 129 7.18 -7.39 -8.98
C LEU A 129 6.90 -8.39 -10.12
N ASN A 130 5.77 -8.26 -10.81
CA ASN A 130 5.31 -9.23 -11.82
C ASN A 130 5.99 -9.14 -13.18
N LYS A 131 6.95 -8.21 -13.35
CA LYS A 131 7.73 -8.04 -14.60
C LYS A 131 9.02 -8.86 -14.64
N ASN A 132 9.15 -9.85 -13.77
CA ASN A 132 10.33 -10.72 -13.67
C ASN A 132 11.65 -9.94 -13.56
N GLY A 133 11.64 -8.83 -12.82
CA GLY A 133 12.86 -8.14 -12.46
C GLY A 133 13.72 -9.01 -11.53
N SER A 134 15.03 -8.86 -11.62
CA SER A 134 16.00 -9.56 -10.77
C SER A 134 16.70 -8.61 -9.80
N ASN A 135 17.41 -9.16 -8.81
CA ASN A 135 18.20 -8.41 -7.83
C ASN A 135 17.38 -7.32 -7.12
N ILE A 136 16.16 -7.67 -6.72
CA ILE A 136 15.25 -6.75 -6.04
C ILE A 136 15.84 -6.39 -4.67
N THR A 137 15.97 -5.10 -4.41
CA THR A 137 16.47 -4.56 -3.13
C THR A 137 15.54 -3.48 -2.60
N PHE A 138 15.56 -3.30 -1.29
CA PHE A 138 14.84 -2.28 -0.56
C PHE A 138 15.80 -1.47 0.31
N THR A 139 15.81 -0.14 0.17
CA THR A 139 16.64 0.78 0.97
C THR A 139 15.73 1.75 1.72
N PRO A 140 15.48 1.55 3.02
CA PRO A 140 14.62 2.44 3.80
C PRO A 140 15.28 3.79 4.04
N GLY A 141 14.47 4.85 4.07
CA GLY A 141 14.92 6.20 4.40
C GLY A 141 16.05 6.75 3.53
N GLN A 142 16.22 6.26 2.30
CA GLN A 142 17.26 6.76 1.40
C GLN A 142 17.04 8.27 1.11
N ASN A 143 18.11 9.05 1.10
CA ASN A 143 18.08 10.46 0.70
C ASN A 143 19.23 10.78 -0.27
N GLY A 144 18.95 10.72 -1.57
CA GLY A 144 19.97 10.82 -2.61
C GLY A 144 20.99 9.69 -2.50
N ALA A 145 22.25 10.06 -2.36
CA ALA A 145 23.35 9.10 -2.14
C ALA A 145 23.45 8.61 -0.70
N ASP A 146 22.79 9.30 0.26
CA ASP A 146 22.84 8.94 1.68
C ASP A 146 21.90 7.73 1.96
N LYS A 147 22.53 6.65 2.45
CA LYS A 147 21.86 5.41 2.86
C LYS A 147 22.18 5.13 4.32
N ARG A 148 21.49 5.82 5.22
CA ARG A 148 21.71 5.69 6.67
C ARG A 148 21.40 4.30 7.19
N PHE A 149 20.46 3.62 6.54
CA PHE A 149 20.07 2.26 6.89
C PHE A 149 20.58 1.29 5.84
N ARG A 150 20.76 0.03 6.27
CA ARG A 150 21.23 -1.04 5.39
C ARG A 150 20.20 -1.31 4.28
N THR A 151 20.68 -1.52 3.06
CA THR A 151 19.87 -2.10 1.98
C THR A 151 19.66 -3.58 2.23
N ALA A 152 18.42 -4.03 2.16
CA ALA A 152 18.06 -5.45 2.24
C ALA A 152 17.66 -5.98 0.85
N LYS A 153 17.94 -7.27 0.60
CA LYS A 153 17.52 -7.98 -0.61
C LYS A 153 16.19 -8.67 -0.37
N ALA A 154 15.44 -8.86 -1.46
CA ALA A 154 14.26 -9.70 -1.42
C ALA A 154 14.65 -11.18 -1.28
N SER A 155 13.94 -11.91 -0.44
CA SER A 155 13.97 -13.37 -0.32
C SER A 155 12.76 -14.03 -0.99
N GLN A 156 11.60 -13.35 -0.92
CA GLN A 156 10.36 -13.75 -1.59
C GLN A 156 9.63 -12.53 -2.13
N VAL A 157 8.85 -12.73 -3.16
CA VAL A 157 7.89 -11.75 -3.69
C VAL A 157 6.52 -12.39 -3.82
N TRP A 158 5.48 -11.58 -3.61
CA TRP A 158 4.08 -11.97 -3.69
C TRP A 158 3.29 -10.91 -4.43
N TYR A 159 2.37 -11.30 -5.30
CA TYR A 159 1.50 -10.38 -6.03
C TYR A 159 0.23 -11.11 -6.51
N ASP A 160 -0.73 -10.36 -7.01
CA ASP A 160 -1.94 -10.92 -7.59
C ASP A 160 -1.73 -11.32 -9.05
N LYS A 161 -2.12 -12.55 -9.42
CA LYS A 161 -2.03 -13.03 -10.81
C LYS A 161 -2.92 -12.27 -11.77
N THR A 162 -3.99 -11.64 -11.26
CA THR A 162 -4.89 -10.81 -12.06
C THR A 162 -4.18 -9.58 -12.63
N GLY A 163 -3.05 -9.18 -12.05
CA GLY A 163 -2.23 -8.06 -12.52
C GLY A 163 -2.74 -6.71 -12.09
N SER A 164 -2.74 -5.71 -13.00
CA SER A 164 -3.00 -4.31 -12.64
C SER A 164 -4.49 -3.91 -12.69
N ALA A 165 -5.42 -4.86 -12.65
CA ALA A 165 -6.84 -4.55 -12.55
C ALA A 165 -7.16 -3.86 -11.22
N ALA A 166 -8.32 -3.18 -11.16
CA ALA A 166 -8.76 -2.47 -9.96
C ALA A 166 -8.81 -3.39 -8.74
N GLY A 167 -8.09 -3.03 -7.67
CA GLY A 167 -7.99 -3.83 -6.45
C GLY A 167 -6.95 -4.97 -6.47
N HIS A 168 -6.33 -5.24 -7.62
CA HIS A 168 -5.39 -6.35 -7.80
C HIS A 168 -3.92 -5.93 -7.94
N ASP A 169 -3.65 -4.64 -8.17
CA ASP A 169 -2.27 -4.14 -8.29
C ASP A 169 -1.65 -3.89 -6.91
N TRP A 170 -1.27 -4.97 -6.25
CA TRP A 170 -0.58 -4.98 -4.97
C TRP A 170 0.54 -6.02 -4.97
N GLY A 171 1.58 -5.78 -4.19
CA GLY A 171 2.69 -6.68 -4.01
C GLY A 171 3.25 -6.66 -2.60
N VAL A 172 3.90 -7.75 -2.22
CA VAL A 172 4.62 -7.90 -0.95
C VAL A 172 6.00 -8.46 -1.23
N ILE A 173 7.00 -7.89 -0.57
CA ILE A 173 8.38 -8.40 -0.56
C ILE A 173 8.68 -8.89 0.84
N LYS A 174 9.14 -10.14 0.97
CA LYS A 174 9.84 -10.60 2.15
C LYS A 174 11.33 -10.32 1.98
N LEU A 175 11.95 -9.75 2.98
CA LEU A 175 13.37 -9.39 2.97
C LEU A 175 14.21 -10.51 3.58
N GLU A 176 15.46 -10.71 3.08
CA GLU A 176 16.44 -11.64 3.66
C GLU A 176 16.86 -11.20 5.08
N THR A 177 16.78 -9.92 5.36
CA THR A 177 17.16 -9.32 6.64
C THR A 177 15.99 -8.57 7.23
N PRO A 178 15.63 -8.80 8.52
CA PRO A 178 14.50 -8.12 9.16
C PRO A 178 14.87 -6.68 9.57
N ILE A 179 15.16 -5.84 8.57
CA ILE A 179 15.61 -4.45 8.76
C ILE A 179 14.59 -3.58 9.49
N GLY A 180 13.31 -3.94 9.43
CA GLY A 180 12.26 -3.26 10.19
C GLY A 180 12.47 -3.35 11.70
N SER A 181 13.18 -4.38 12.20
CA SER A 181 13.56 -4.45 13.62
C SER A 181 14.42 -3.28 14.07
N ASP A 182 15.21 -2.69 13.17
CA ASP A 182 16.06 -1.55 13.45
C ASP A 182 15.34 -0.21 13.19
N VAL A 183 14.48 -0.13 12.15
CA VAL A 183 13.89 1.13 11.71
C VAL A 183 12.42 1.29 12.08
N GLY A 184 11.70 0.19 12.33
CA GLY A 184 10.26 0.19 12.56
C GLY A 184 9.44 -0.02 11.28
N TRP A 185 8.12 0.03 11.40
CA TRP A 185 7.16 -0.19 10.32
C TRP A 185 5.82 0.51 10.57
N PHE A 186 5.06 0.71 9.50
CA PHE A 186 3.70 1.26 9.52
C PHE A 186 2.69 0.27 10.11
N GLY A 187 1.63 0.82 10.72
CA GLY A 187 0.37 0.09 10.86
C GLY A 187 -0.41 0.09 9.55
N MET A 188 -1.38 -0.79 9.47
CA MET A 188 -2.30 -0.90 8.33
C MET A 188 -3.75 -0.96 8.82
N ARG A 189 -4.69 -0.54 7.98
CA ARG A 189 -6.13 -0.73 8.24
C ARG A 189 -6.91 -0.92 6.94
N THR A 190 -8.01 -1.63 7.05
CA THR A 190 -9.05 -1.66 6.01
C THR A 190 -9.92 -0.42 6.18
N PRO A 191 -10.02 0.45 5.17
CA PRO A 191 -10.89 1.61 5.25
C PRO A 191 -12.36 1.21 5.07
N GLU A 192 -13.26 1.89 5.79
CA GLU A 192 -14.69 1.75 5.55
C GLU A 192 -15.08 2.38 4.21
N PRO A 193 -15.88 1.69 3.37
CA PRO A 193 -16.36 2.24 2.11
C PRO A 193 -17.05 3.60 2.30
N GLY A 194 -16.64 4.59 1.54
CA GLY A 194 -17.22 5.93 1.58
C GLY A 194 -16.65 6.86 2.67
N SER A 195 -15.95 6.34 3.69
CA SER A 195 -15.34 7.18 4.74
C SER A 195 -14.16 8.03 4.23
N LEU A 196 -13.60 7.66 3.09
CA LEU A 196 -12.44 8.33 2.51
C LEU A 196 -12.79 9.54 1.63
N ASN A 197 -14.02 9.65 1.13
CA ASN A 197 -14.40 10.74 0.22
C ASN A 197 -14.22 12.11 0.89
N GLY A 198 -13.46 13.00 0.26
CA GLY A 198 -13.16 14.33 0.77
C GLY A 198 -12.09 14.38 1.87
N SER A 199 -11.61 13.23 2.40
CA SER A 199 -10.45 13.17 3.28
C SER A 199 -9.16 13.38 2.49
N PHE A 200 -8.02 13.49 3.19
CA PHE A 200 -6.73 13.65 2.53
C PHE A 200 -6.03 12.31 2.32
N ALA A 201 -5.39 12.16 1.14
CA ALA A 201 -4.42 11.13 0.86
C ALA A 201 -3.02 11.75 0.98
N THR A 202 -2.15 11.13 1.75
CA THR A 202 -0.72 11.44 1.77
C THR A 202 0.02 10.28 1.11
N VAL A 203 0.77 10.57 0.05
CA VAL A 203 1.61 9.62 -0.67
C VAL A 203 3.06 10.00 -0.42
N ILE A 204 3.89 9.06 0.01
CA ILE A 204 5.31 9.28 0.34
C ILE A 204 6.13 8.30 -0.47
N GLY A 205 7.02 8.79 -1.32
CA GLY A 205 7.74 7.92 -2.25
C GLY A 205 8.99 8.52 -2.88
N TYR A 206 9.46 7.83 -3.91
CA TYR A 206 10.69 8.13 -4.65
C TYR A 206 10.38 8.40 -6.13
N PRO A 207 9.94 9.63 -6.46
CA PRO A 207 9.51 9.98 -7.80
C PRO A 207 10.65 9.99 -8.82
N GLY A 208 10.32 9.66 -10.06
CA GLY A 208 11.25 9.55 -11.16
C GLY A 208 11.68 10.84 -11.78
N ASP A 209 10.88 11.86 -11.66
CA ASP A 209 11.13 13.22 -12.16
C ASP A 209 11.96 14.10 -11.19
N LYS A 210 12.35 13.54 -10.05
CA LYS A 210 13.20 14.18 -9.04
C LYS A 210 14.59 13.55 -8.97
N PRO A 211 15.56 14.18 -8.33
CA PRO A 211 16.90 13.60 -8.17
C PRO A 211 16.83 12.20 -7.60
N PHE A 212 17.60 11.27 -8.18
CA PHE A 212 17.55 9.85 -7.83
C PHE A 212 17.74 9.62 -6.33
N GLY A 213 16.85 8.81 -5.76
CA GLY A 213 16.92 8.43 -4.34
C GLY A 213 16.48 9.50 -3.35
N THR A 214 15.92 10.63 -3.81
CA THR A 214 15.30 11.62 -2.92
C THR A 214 13.85 11.27 -2.66
N MET A 215 13.44 11.37 -1.38
CA MET A 215 12.07 11.09 -0.94
C MET A 215 11.21 12.34 -1.01
N TRP A 216 9.99 12.19 -1.48
CA TRP A 216 9.02 13.29 -1.63
C TRP A 216 7.67 12.91 -1.05
N LYS A 217 6.91 13.91 -0.63
CA LYS A 217 5.57 13.75 -0.07
C LYS A 217 4.59 14.60 -0.88
N GLY A 218 3.54 13.97 -1.40
CA GLY A 218 2.36 14.63 -1.97
C GLY A 218 1.17 14.44 -1.04
N ARG A 219 0.37 15.49 -0.80
CA ARG A 219 -0.84 15.41 0.02
C ARG A 219 -1.96 16.22 -0.62
N ASN A 220 -3.09 15.59 -0.86
CA ASN A 220 -4.28 16.27 -1.37
C ASN A 220 -5.55 15.44 -1.13
N LYS A 221 -6.72 15.97 -1.52
CA LYS A 221 -8.02 15.35 -1.28
C LYS A 221 -8.22 14.06 -2.08
N ILE A 222 -8.90 13.12 -1.44
CA ILE A 222 -9.51 11.98 -2.11
C ILE A 222 -10.76 12.47 -2.83
N LEU A 223 -10.72 12.39 -4.14
CA LEU A 223 -11.80 12.84 -5.03
C LEU A 223 -12.96 11.85 -5.01
N LYS A 224 -12.62 10.56 -4.98
CA LYS A 224 -13.55 9.45 -5.05
C LYS A 224 -12.89 8.18 -4.53
N ALA A 225 -13.60 7.44 -3.71
CA ALA A 225 -13.22 6.10 -3.31
C ALA A 225 -14.37 5.13 -3.52
N ASN A 226 -14.05 3.92 -3.97
CA ASN A 226 -14.93 2.77 -3.97
C ASN A 226 -14.34 1.69 -3.05
N LYS A 227 -14.80 0.45 -3.12
CA LYS A 227 -14.29 -0.64 -2.29
C LYS A 227 -12.85 -1.06 -2.61
N LEU A 228 -12.37 -0.78 -3.81
CA LEU A 228 -11.13 -1.31 -4.37
C LEU A 228 -10.05 -0.26 -4.56
N GLN A 229 -10.45 0.96 -4.88
CA GLN A 229 -9.54 2.04 -5.25
C GLN A 229 -9.95 3.37 -4.64
N ALA A 230 -8.96 4.17 -4.29
CA ALA A 230 -9.11 5.58 -4.03
C ALA A 230 -8.48 6.37 -5.18
N HIS A 231 -9.20 7.39 -5.65
CA HIS A 231 -8.73 8.37 -6.63
C HIS A 231 -8.50 9.71 -5.92
N TYR A 232 -7.37 10.33 -6.14
CA TYR A 232 -6.97 11.55 -5.43
C TYR A 232 -6.18 12.50 -6.34
N SER A 233 -6.05 13.74 -5.90
CA SER A 233 -5.33 14.80 -6.60
C SER A 233 -3.94 15.08 -6.03
N ALA A 234 -3.45 14.27 -5.07
CA ALA A 234 -2.05 14.36 -4.64
C ALA A 234 -1.13 14.05 -5.84
N ASP A 235 -0.14 14.91 -6.08
CA ASP A 235 0.79 14.72 -7.19
C ASP A 235 1.68 13.51 -6.96
N THR A 236 1.91 12.74 -8.02
CA THR A 236 2.82 11.59 -8.06
C THR A 236 3.49 11.50 -9.43
N SER A 237 4.55 10.72 -9.52
CA SER A 237 5.29 10.45 -10.76
C SER A 237 5.74 9.00 -10.82
N ASP A 238 6.22 8.56 -11.98
CA ASP A 238 6.87 7.26 -12.15
C ASP A 238 7.93 7.04 -11.06
N GLY A 239 8.00 5.83 -10.51
CA GLY A 239 8.86 5.51 -9.37
C GLY A 239 8.16 5.60 -8.01
N GLU A 240 7.05 6.35 -7.89
CA GLU A 240 6.20 6.32 -6.70
C GLU A 240 5.21 5.14 -6.69
N SER A 241 5.15 4.35 -7.78
CA SER A 241 4.44 3.06 -7.80
C SER A 241 4.80 2.24 -6.57
N GLY A 242 3.78 1.79 -5.81
CA GLY A 242 3.95 1.06 -4.56
C GLY A 242 4.11 1.93 -3.31
N ALA A 243 4.15 3.26 -3.44
CA ALA A 243 4.10 4.16 -2.31
C ALA A 243 2.82 3.93 -1.49
N SER A 244 2.94 3.96 -0.17
CA SER A 244 1.76 3.83 0.68
C SER A 244 0.92 5.09 0.67
N ILE A 245 -0.40 4.89 0.66
CA ILE A 245 -1.38 5.93 0.92
C ILE A 245 -1.69 5.88 2.41
N VAL A 246 -1.32 6.94 3.12
CA VAL A 246 -1.42 6.99 4.58
C VAL A 246 -2.36 8.10 5.04
N ASP A 247 -2.97 7.90 6.19
CA ASP A 247 -3.73 8.93 6.87
C ASP A 247 -2.85 9.81 7.79
N ASP A 248 -3.45 10.80 8.43
CA ASP A 248 -2.74 11.75 9.30
C ASP A 248 -2.15 11.09 10.57
N THR A 249 -2.49 9.83 10.83
CA THR A 249 -1.91 9.03 11.93
C THR A 249 -0.82 8.07 11.47
N ALA A 250 -0.37 8.20 10.21
CA ALA A 250 0.63 7.33 9.58
C ALA A 250 0.21 5.85 9.53
N ILE A 251 -1.07 5.59 9.32
CA ILE A 251 -1.61 4.25 9.07
C ILE A 251 -1.86 4.09 7.58
N ILE A 252 -1.33 3.01 7.00
CA ILE A 252 -1.54 2.65 5.59
C ILE A 252 -2.97 2.13 5.41
N TYR A 253 -3.69 2.65 4.42
CA TYR A 253 -4.99 2.16 4.00
C TYR A 253 -5.05 1.84 2.51
N GLY A 254 -3.99 2.13 1.75
CA GLY A 254 -3.88 1.82 0.33
C GLY A 254 -2.46 1.89 -0.20
N ILE A 255 -2.29 1.47 -1.45
CA ILE A 255 -1.03 1.40 -2.18
C ILE A 255 -1.20 2.18 -3.48
N HIS A 256 -0.39 3.22 -3.71
CA HIS A 256 -0.38 3.98 -4.97
C HIS A 256 0.06 3.10 -6.13
N THR A 257 -0.70 3.12 -7.21
CA THR A 257 -0.44 2.24 -8.35
C THR A 257 -0.24 2.97 -9.67
N SER A 258 -1.03 4.02 -9.94
CA SER A 258 -1.01 4.67 -11.23
C SER A 258 -1.69 6.03 -11.20
N GLY A 259 -1.64 6.74 -12.33
CA GLY A 259 -2.26 8.04 -12.48
C GLY A 259 -2.37 8.51 -13.92
N THR A 260 -3.01 9.66 -14.07
CA THR A 260 -3.09 10.45 -15.30
C THR A 260 -2.73 11.90 -14.96
N ASN A 261 -2.71 12.77 -15.95
CA ASN A 261 -2.51 14.22 -15.73
C ASN A 261 -3.67 14.90 -14.96
N GLN A 262 -4.73 14.17 -14.62
CA GLN A 262 -5.92 14.72 -13.94
C GLN A 262 -6.12 14.15 -12.54
N GLN A 263 -5.73 12.91 -12.31
CA GLN A 263 -5.89 12.24 -11.03
C GLN A 263 -4.97 11.03 -10.91
N ASN A 264 -4.62 10.70 -9.70
CA ASN A 264 -3.90 9.49 -9.33
C ASN A 264 -4.82 8.51 -8.60
N TRP A 265 -4.46 7.24 -8.55
CA TRP A 265 -5.22 6.23 -7.81
C TRP A 265 -4.33 5.15 -7.21
N GLY A 266 -4.90 4.46 -6.25
CA GLY A 266 -4.25 3.33 -5.61
C GLY A 266 -5.22 2.25 -5.19
N THR A 267 -4.71 1.04 -5.01
CA THR A 267 -5.42 -0.13 -4.48
C THR A 267 -5.67 0.06 -2.99
N LEU A 268 -6.92 -0.06 -2.55
CA LEU A 268 -7.28 -0.01 -1.14
C LEU A 268 -7.03 -1.37 -0.46
N LEU A 269 -6.68 -1.34 0.82
CA LEU A 269 -6.54 -2.54 1.65
C LEU A 269 -7.93 -3.07 1.99
N THR A 270 -8.49 -3.93 1.13
CA THR A 270 -9.71 -4.70 1.48
C THR A 270 -9.41 -5.64 2.64
N GLY A 271 -10.45 -6.16 3.32
CA GLY A 271 -10.24 -7.14 4.40
C GLY A 271 -9.48 -8.38 3.92
N GLU A 272 -9.74 -8.86 2.71
CA GLU A 272 -9.02 -9.98 2.12
C GLU A 272 -7.55 -9.65 1.85
N LEU A 273 -7.27 -8.48 1.25
CA LEU A 273 -5.89 -8.04 1.00
C LEU A 273 -5.13 -7.79 2.30
N PHE A 274 -5.76 -7.13 3.29
CA PHE A 274 -5.16 -6.93 4.61
C PHE A 274 -4.75 -8.26 5.24
N ASN A 275 -5.68 -9.23 5.29
CA ASN A 275 -5.43 -10.57 5.83
C ASN A 275 -4.31 -11.30 5.07
N THR A 276 -4.29 -11.20 3.75
CA THR A 276 -3.24 -11.76 2.91
C THR A 276 -1.87 -11.19 3.26
N ILE A 277 -1.73 -9.87 3.35
CA ILE A 277 -0.46 -9.22 3.72
C ILE A 277 -0.01 -9.66 5.12
N VAL A 278 -0.92 -9.68 6.11
CA VAL A 278 -0.59 -10.07 7.48
C VAL A 278 -0.19 -11.56 7.55
N ASN A 279 -0.85 -12.43 6.80
CA ASN A 279 -0.47 -13.86 6.77
C ASN A 279 0.89 -14.07 6.09
N ILE A 280 1.18 -13.34 4.98
CA ILE A 280 2.50 -13.37 4.35
C ILE A 280 3.57 -12.86 5.34
N SER A 281 3.30 -11.81 6.10
CA SER A 281 4.27 -11.23 7.05
C SER A 281 4.68 -12.21 8.16
N LYS A 282 3.82 -13.14 8.51
CA LYS A 282 4.08 -14.18 9.53
C LYS A 282 4.83 -15.41 9.01
N ARG A 283 5.03 -15.50 7.69
CA ARG A 283 5.77 -16.64 7.11
C ARG A 283 7.25 -16.52 7.41
N GLU A 284 7.82 -17.62 7.84
CA GLU A 284 9.27 -17.73 7.94
C GLU A 284 9.87 -17.81 6.53
N VAL A 285 10.96 -17.10 6.32
CA VAL A 285 11.78 -17.24 5.11
C VAL A 285 12.64 -18.46 5.33
N ALA A 286 12.50 -19.49 4.48
CA ALA A 286 13.40 -20.63 4.49
C ALA A 286 14.83 -20.10 4.27
N GLY A 287 15.70 -20.29 5.26
CA GLY A 287 17.10 -19.90 5.22
C GLY A 287 17.92 -20.77 4.26
#